data_220abbc3c82330485536be131f228fec
#
_entry.id   220abbc3c82330485536be131f228fec
#
_cell.length_a   1.000
_cell.length_b   1.000
_cell.length_c   1.000
_cell.angle_alpha   90.00
_cell.angle_beta   90.00
_cell.angle_gamma   90.00
#
_symmetry.space_group_name_H-M   'P 1'
#
loop_
_entity.id
_entity.type
_entity.pdbx_description
1 polymer ?
#
loop_
_entity_poly.entity_id
_entity_poly.type
_entity_poly.pdbx_seq_one_letter_code
_entity_poly.pdbx_strand_id
1 'polypeptide(L)'
;AETASTDRWLFVDADVRLQPDALRALADYQDANHVDLLSAFPHQQTDTWLEKWLVPMMHVVLLGYLPLRRMRSSTLEAYAAGCGQLFMTKREGYKAAGTHEAIKSSRHDGLKLPRAYRKAGLRTDVVDGTNLASCRMYESTAGVIRGVLKNAHEGIANARLILPFSVLLLGGSVLPVVTLVVSVLTENFWAGLASIVGVVLGHLPRMLSAIQFRQSIFGVVFHSLATLLFVMLQWVAFVMHAMGRSVAWRGRTET
;
A
#
# COMPACT_ATOMS: atom_id res chain seq x y z
N ALA A 1 0.73 8.94 24.82
CA ALA A 1 1.95 8.11 24.83
C ALA A 1 2.76 8.29 26.13
N GLU A 2 2.86 9.49 26.70
CA GLU A 2 3.63 9.74 27.94
C GLU A 2 3.05 9.04 29.17
N THR A 3 1.76 8.81 29.21
CA THR A 3 1.04 8.20 30.33
C THR A 3 0.97 6.66 30.28
N ALA A 4 1.34 6.04 29.17
CA ALA A 4 1.29 4.59 29.04
C ALA A 4 2.52 3.94 29.70
N SER A 5 2.28 3.04 30.66
CA SER A 5 3.32 2.35 31.42
C SER A 5 3.77 1.00 30.82
N THR A 6 3.07 0.52 29.80
CA THR A 6 3.34 -0.79 29.16
C THR A 6 4.55 -0.72 28.24
N ASP A 7 5.24 -1.86 28.09
CA ASP A 7 6.44 -1.97 27.23
C ASP A 7 6.12 -2.08 25.75
N ARG A 8 4.85 -2.32 25.39
CA ARG A 8 4.38 -2.49 24.03
C ARG A 8 3.14 -1.66 23.77
N TRP A 9 3.10 -1.00 22.62
CA TRP A 9 2.02 -0.13 22.22
C TRP A 9 1.45 -0.56 20.87
N LEU A 10 0.14 -0.42 20.76
CA LEU A 10 -0.60 -0.62 19.51
C LEU A 10 -1.22 0.72 19.08
N PHE A 11 -0.91 1.15 17.86
CA PHE A 11 -1.56 2.26 17.17
C PHE A 11 -2.56 1.69 16.20
N VAL A 12 -3.80 2.12 16.32
CA VAL A 12 -4.93 1.61 15.53
C VAL A 12 -5.76 2.80 15.04
N ASP A 13 -6.06 2.84 13.74
CA ASP A 13 -6.99 3.83 13.20
C ASP A 13 -8.42 3.56 13.70
N ALA A 14 -9.21 4.64 13.82
CA ALA A 14 -10.55 4.57 14.39
C ALA A 14 -11.55 3.71 13.60
N ASP A 15 -11.27 3.45 12.33
CA ASP A 15 -12.06 2.64 11.40
C ASP A 15 -11.63 1.17 11.35
N VAL A 16 -10.61 0.78 12.12
CA VAL A 16 -10.14 -0.60 12.25
C VAL A 16 -10.91 -1.33 13.36
N ARG A 17 -11.24 -2.59 13.10
CA ARG A 17 -11.86 -3.52 14.06
C ARG A 17 -10.95 -4.71 14.25
N LEU A 18 -10.43 -4.90 15.47
CA LEU A 18 -9.55 -6.00 15.84
C LEU A 18 -10.35 -7.27 16.11
N GLN A 19 -9.78 -8.42 15.75
CA GLN A 19 -10.27 -9.72 16.21
C GLN A 19 -9.77 -10.01 17.65
N PRO A 20 -10.45 -10.86 18.41
CA PRO A 20 -10.11 -11.11 19.83
C PRO A 20 -8.66 -11.51 20.07
N ASP A 21 -8.07 -12.33 19.18
CA ASP A 21 -6.70 -12.85 19.32
C ASP A 21 -5.63 -11.96 18.65
N ALA A 22 -6.01 -10.85 18.04
CA ALA A 22 -5.12 -10.00 17.25
C ALA A 22 -3.91 -9.50 18.05
N LEU A 23 -4.13 -9.03 19.27
CA LEU A 23 -3.06 -8.50 20.12
C LEU A 23 -2.02 -9.55 20.45
N ARG A 24 -2.47 -10.75 20.81
CA ARG A 24 -1.58 -11.88 21.14
C ARG A 24 -0.79 -12.30 19.91
N ALA A 25 -1.45 -12.54 18.78
CA ALA A 25 -0.81 -12.98 17.56
C ALA A 25 0.26 -11.98 17.05
N LEU A 26 -0.04 -10.67 17.13
CA LEU A 26 0.93 -9.64 16.76
C LEU A 26 2.12 -9.58 17.71
N ALA A 27 1.88 -9.76 19.02
CA ALA A 27 2.91 -9.75 20.04
C ALA A 27 3.84 -10.96 19.88
N ASP A 28 3.28 -12.15 19.73
CA ASP A 28 4.02 -13.40 19.53
C ASP A 28 4.88 -13.34 18.26
N TYR A 29 4.32 -12.81 17.15
CA TYR A 29 5.08 -12.60 15.92
C TYR A 29 6.25 -11.62 16.12
N GLN A 30 5.99 -10.49 16.78
CA GLN A 30 6.99 -9.45 17.03
C GLN A 30 8.17 -10.01 17.85
N ASP A 31 7.90 -10.84 18.86
CA ASP A 31 8.93 -11.47 19.69
C ASP A 31 9.70 -12.54 18.92
N ALA A 32 9.00 -13.44 18.26
CA ALA A 32 9.61 -14.55 17.51
C ALA A 32 10.54 -14.06 16.38
N ASN A 33 10.25 -12.89 15.79
CA ASN A 33 11.02 -12.34 14.68
C ASN A 33 11.92 -11.16 15.08
N HIS A 34 11.96 -10.78 16.37
CA HIS A 34 12.76 -9.67 16.89
C HIS A 34 12.54 -8.35 16.13
N VAL A 35 11.25 -8.00 15.89
CA VAL A 35 10.83 -6.80 15.17
C VAL A 35 10.56 -5.67 16.17
N ASP A 36 11.02 -4.45 15.87
CA ASP A 36 10.77 -3.27 16.71
C ASP A 36 9.47 -2.56 16.34
N LEU A 37 9.15 -2.48 15.04
CA LEU A 37 7.88 -1.99 14.52
C LEU A 37 7.26 -3.03 13.59
N LEU A 38 6.13 -3.57 13.98
CA LEU A 38 5.32 -4.49 13.18
C LEU A 38 4.11 -3.75 12.61
N SER A 39 3.91 -3.83 11.30
CA SER A 39 2.71 -3.35 10.63
C SER A 39 1.87 -4.52 10.13
N ALA A 40 0.59 -4.55 10.47
CA ALA A 40 -0.33 -5.52 9.91
C ALA A 40 -1.30 -4.83 8.93
N PHE A 41 -1.53 -5.45 7.78
CA PHE A 41 -2.50 -4.97 6.80
C PHE A 41 -3.88 -5.57 7.11
N PRO A 42 -4.84 -4.80 7.63
CA PRO A 42 -6.19 -5.31 7.92
C PRO A 42 -6.90 -5.75 6.64
N HIS A 43 -7.87 -6.66 6.78
CA HIS A 43 -8.81 -6.95 5.69
C HIS A 43 -9.53 -5.67 5.27
N GLN A 44 -9.31 -5.24 4.03
CA GLN A 44 -9.94 -4.06 3.46
C GLN A 44 -11.35 -4.40 2.95
N GLN A 45 -12.37 -3.95 3.67
CA GLN A 45 -13.75 -4.09 3.23
C GLN A 45 -14.03 -3.13 2.07
N THR A 46 -14.59 -3.64 0.98
CA THR A 46 -14.87 -2.87 -0.24
C THR A 46 -16.24 -3.22 -0.77
N ASP A 47 -17.12 -2.22 -0.96
CA ASP A 47 -18.48 -2.41 -1.46
C ASP A 47 -18.67 -1.84 -2.85
N THR A 48 -18.27 -0.59 -3.07
CA THR A 48 -18.40 0.06 -4.36
C THR A 48 -17.41 -0.48 -5.39
N TRP A 49 -17.71 -0.34 -6.67
CA TRP A 49 -16.83 -0.82 -7.74
C TRP A 49 -15.45 -0.15 -7.71
N LEU A 50 -15.38 1.15 -7.38
CA LEU A 50 -14.12 1.88 -7.33
C LEU A 50 -13.27 1.48 -6.11
N GLU A 51 -13.89 1.18 -4.96
CA GLU A 51 -13.19 0.59 -3.83
C GLU A 51 -12.55 -0.75 -4.23
N LYS A 52 -13.31 -1.63 -4.92
CA LYS A 52 -12.82 -2.94 -5.40
C LYS A 52 -11.68 -2.82 -6.41
N TRP A 53 -11.58 -1.70 -7.12
CA TRP A 53 -10.51 -1.44 -8.09
C TRP A 53 -9.27 -0.86 -7.44
N LEU A 54 -9.41 0.23 -6.67
CA LEU A 54 -8.28 1.06 -6.24
C LEU A 54 -7.72 0.71 -4.87
N VAL A 55 -8.56 0.33 -3.90
CA VAL A 55 -8.06 0.00 -2.55
C VAL A 55 -7.06 -1.16 -2.57
N PRO A 56 -7.31 -2.26 -3.30
CA PRO A 56 -6.35 -3.34 -3.41
C PRO A 56 -5.07 -3.05 -4.18
N MET A 57 -4.97 -1.91 -4.90
CA MET A 57 -3.74 -1.56 -5.61
C MET A 57 -2.54 -1.40 -4.66
N MET A 58 -2.77 -1.04 -3.40
CA MET A 58 -1.70 -1.00 -2.41
C MET A 58 -1.05 -2.38 -2.18
N HIS A 59 -1.85 -3.47 -2.19
CA HIS A 59 -1.32 -4.83 -2.07
C HIS A 59 -0.56 -5.26 -3.33
N VAL A 60 -1.04 -4.86 -4.50
CA VAL A 60 -0.34 -5.12 -5.78
C VAL A 60 1.03 -4.44 -5.79
N VAL A 61 1.10 -3.17 -5.35
CA VAL A 61 2.36 -2.44 -5.25
C VAL A 61 3.27 -3.07 -4.20
N LEU A 62 2.73 -3.43 -3.02
CA LEU A 62 3.49 -4.07 -1.95
C LEU A 62 4.08 -5.42 -2.38
N LEU A 63 3.27 -6.31 -2.93
CA LEU A 63 3.71 -7.66 -3.33
C LEU A 63 4.56 -7.64 -4.60
N GLY A 64 4.25 -6.76 -5.54
CA GLY A 64 4.94 -6.70 -6.83
C GLY A 64 6.29 -5.98 -6.78
N TYR A 65 6.46 -5.01 -5.88
CA TYR A 65 7.61 -4.11 -5.95
C TYR A 65 8.41 -3.99 -4.65
N LEU A 66 7.89 -4.45 -3.49
CA LEU A 66 8.66 -4.48 -2.25
C LEU A 66 9.38 -5.83 -2.10
N PRO A 67 10.71 -5.85 -2.04
CA PRO A 67 11.46 -7.09 -1.81
C PRO A 67 11.40 -7.49 -0.34
N LEU A 68 10.30 -8.11 0.11
CA LEU A 68 10.01 -8.48 1.50
C LEU A 68 11.16 -9.24 2.19
N ARG A 69 11.84 -10.13 1.45
CA ARG A 69 13.01 -10.86 2.01
C ARG A 69 14.14 -9.91 2.40
N ARG A 70 14.44 -8.91 1.55
CA ARG A 70 15.47 -7.89 1.85
C ARG A 70 15.00 -6.93 2.93
N MET A 71 13.70 -6.59 2.96
CA MET A 71 13.12 -5.81 4.03
C MET A 71 13.37 -6.46 5.40
N ARG A 72 13.19 -7.77 5.52
CA ARG A 72 13.38 -8.54 6.77
C ARG A 72 14.84 -8.72 7.16
N SER A 73 15.75 -8.76 6.20
CA SER A 73 17.19 -8.97 6.44
C SER A 73 18.02 -7.70 6.53
N SER A 74 17.42 -6.52 6.38
CA SER A 74 18.13 -5.23 6.29
C SER A 74 17.38 -4.13 7.03
N THR A 75 18.10 -3.12 7.52
CA THR A 75 17.55 -1.89 8.08
C THR A 75 17.59 -0.70 7.11
N LEU A 76 17.92 -0.92 5.81
CA LEU A 76 17.95 0.14 4.82
C LEU A 76 16.58 0.84 4.69
N GLU A 77 16.59 2.17 4.73
CA GLU A 77 15.40 3.01 4.63
C GLU A 77 14.60 2.80 3.32
N ALA A 78 15.28 2.40 2.25
CA ALA A 78 14.66 2.12 0.95
C ALA A 78 13.61 0.99 0.99
N TYR A 79 13.68 0.10 1.98
CA TYR A 79 12.72 -0.99 2.18
C TYR A 79 11.65 -0.67 3.23
N ALA A 80 11.54 0.59 3.65
CA ALA A 80 10.51 1.01 4.60
C ALA A 80 9.12 0.90 3.97
N ALA A 81 8.25 0.13 4.59
CA ALA A 81 6.84 0.05 4.24
C ALA A 81 6.02 -0.36 5.46
N GLY A 82 4.75 0.00 5.43
CA GLY A 82 3.76 -0.35 6.44
C GLY A 82 2.38 0.19 6.06
N CYS A 83 1.40 -0.22 6.82
CA CYS A 83 0.04 0.29 6.79
C CYS A 83 -0.21 1.07 8.09
N GLY A 84 -0.46 2.37 8.00
CA GLY A 84 -0.71 3.24 9.15
C GLY A 84 -1.90 2.83 10.01
N GLN A 85 -2.80 2.03 9.45
CA GLN A 85 -4.01 1.57 10.13
C GLN A 85 -3.76 0.68 11.35
N LEU A 86 -2.63 -0.05 11.37
CA LEU A 86 -2.31 -0.97 12.46
C LEU A 86 -0.80 -1.15 12.61
N PHE A 87 -0.25 -0.54 13.66
CA PHE A 87 1.13 -0.69 14.07
C PHE A 87 1.25 -1.21 15.49
N MET A 88 2.09 -2.22 15.69
CA MET A 88 2.55 -2.64 17.01
C MET A 88 4.03 -2.32 17.17
N THR A 89 4.41 -1.73 18.30
CA THR A 89 5.79 -1.33 18.56
C THR A 89 6.20 -1.58 20.01
N LYS A 90 7.49 -1.79 20.22
CA LYS A 90 8.11 -1.72 21.54
C LYS A 90 8.31 -0.24 21.95
N ARG A 91 8.02 0.09 23.20
CA ARG A 91 8.14 1.45 23.75
C ARG A 91 9.50 2.08 23.50
N GLU A 92 10.58 1.32 23.75
CA GLU A 92 11.96 1.79 23.55
C GLU A 92 12.24 2.09 22.09
N GLY A 93 11.85 1.19 21.17
CA GLY A 93 11.98 1.40 19.72
C GLY A 93 11.23 2.62 19.23
N TYR A 94 10.01 2.85 19.75
CA TYR A 94 9.21 4.03 19.42
C TYR A 94 9.89 5.34 19.85
N LYS A 95 10.48 5.36 21.06
CA LYS A 95 11.23 6.53 21.54
C LYS A 95 12.52 6.74 20.72
N ALA A 96 13.27 5.68 20.46
CA ALA A 96 14.50 5.74 19.68
C ALA A 96 14.28 6.21 18.24
N ALA A 97 13.13 5.87 17.62
CA ALA A 97 12.74 6.34 16.29
C ALA A 97 12.26 7.80 16.28
N GLY A 98 12.17 8.49 17.44
CA GLY A 98 11.74 9.87 17.56
C GLY A 98 10.22 10.07 17.60
N THR A 99 9.46 9.00 17.83
CA THR A 99 7.99 8.98 17.95
C THR A 99 7.26 9.50 16.71
N HIS A 100 5.96 9.74 16.78
CA HIS A 100 5.22 10.42 15.71
C HIS A 100 5.64 11.89 15.53
N GLU A 101 6.36 12.46 16.52
CA GLU A 101 6.91 13.81 16.41
C GLU A 101 7.91 13.93 15.26
N ALA A 102 8.74 12.91 15.04
CA ALA A 102 9.69 12.87 13.93
C ALA A 102 9.02 12.89 12.53
N ILE A 103 7.72 12.57 12.45
CA ILE A 103 6.97 12.48 11.19
C ILE A 103 5.73 13.40 11.16
N LYS A 104 5.60 14.34 12.09
CA LYS A 104 4.41 15.21 12.26
C LYS A 104 4.03 16.01 11.01
N SER A 105 5.00 16.32 10.17
CA SER A 105 4.80 17.02 8.90
C SER A 105 4.26 16.13 7.79
N SER A 106 4.29 14.80 7.96
CA SER A 106 3.81 13.84 6.96
C SER A 106 2.36 13.45 7.18
N ARG A 107 1.69 13.10 6.09
CA ARG A 107 0.34 12.52 6.09
C ARG A 107 0.36 11.01 5.83
N HIS A 108 1.53 10.45 5.55
CA HIS A 108 1.71 9.04 5.20
C HIS A 108 2.59 8.33 6.23
N ASP A 109 2.01 8.10 7.40
CA ASP A 109 2.64 7.40 8.52
C ASP A 109 3.09 5.98 8.14
N GLY A 110 2.32 5.29 7.30
CA GLY A 110 2.64 3.96 6.78
C GLY A 110 4.00 3.84 6.08
N LEU A 111 4.54 4.93 5.53
CA LEU A 111 5.88 4.97 4.95
C LEU A 111 6.90 5.65 5.87
N LYS A 112 6.50 6.74 6.51
CA LYS A 112 7.44 7.59 7.26
C LYS A 112 7.83 7.00 8.61
N LEU A 113 6.87 6.40 9.32
CA LEU A 113 7.18 5.79 10.61
C LEU A 113 8.14 4.58 10.47
N PRO A 114 7.91 3.59 9.57
CA PRO A 114 8.89 2.54 9.32
C PRO A 114 10.26 3.07 8.88
N ARG A 115 10.29 4.16 8.10
CA ARG A 115 11.55 4.79 7.69
C ARG A 115 12.30 5.39 8.88
N ALA A 116 11.62 6.06 9.81
CA ALA A 116 12.22 6.60 11.03
C ALA A 116 12.85 5.49 11.89
N TYR A 117 12.15 4.35 12.04
CA TYR A 117 12.71 3.18 12.72
C TYR A 117 13.98 2.66 12.06
N ARG A 118 13.96 2.48 10.74
CA ARG A 118 15.13 1.99 9.99
C ARG A 118 16.31 2.95 10.06
N LYS A 119 16.05 4.25 10.01
CA LYS A 119 17.07 5.28 10.22
C LYS A 119 17.73 5.19 11.60
N ALA A 120 16.98 4.78 12.61
CA ALA A 120 17.50 4.50 13.97
C ALA A 120 18.14 3.10 14.08
N GLY A 121 18.32 2.36 12.99
CA GLY A 121 18.91 1.01 13.00
C GLY A 121 17.96 -0.09 13.46
N LEU A 122 16.67 0.22 13.64
CA LEU A 122 15.65 -0.69 14.17
C LEU A 122 15.00 -1.52 13.05
N ARG A 123 14.53 -2.71 13.41
CA ARG A 123 13.89 -3.65 12.47
C ARG A 123 12.41 -3.39 12.33
N THR A 124 11.95 -3.33 11.09
CA THR A 124 10.52 -3.21 10.77
C THR A 124 10.07 -4.38 9.90
N ASP A 125 8.83 -4.83 10.07
CA ASP A 125 8.22 -5.85 9.21
C ASP A 125 6.77 -5.53 8.90
N VAL A 126 6.26 -6.15 7.83
CA VAL A 126 4.85 -6.14 7.45
C VAL A 126 4.30 -7.54 7.42
N VAL A 127 3.07 -7.71 7.90
CA VAL A 127 2.37 -8.99 7.92
C VAL A 127 0.96 -8.85 7.36
N ASP A 128 0.44 -9.97 6.88
CA ASP A 128 -0.96 -10.09 6.54
C ASP A 128 -1.82 -10.08 7.82
N GLY A 129 -2.61 -9.05 7.99
CA GLY A 129 -3.53 -8.86 9.10
C GLY A 129 -4.98 -9.21 8.74
N THR A 130 -5.25 -9.83 7.58
CA THR A 130 -6.61 -10.14 7.09
C THR A 130 -7.45 -10.94 8.08
N ASN A 131 -6.83 -11.81 8.86
CA ASN A 131 -7.49 -12.59 9.91
C ASN A 131 -7.43 -11.92 11.30
N LEU A 132 -6.68 -10.84 11.45
CA LEU A 132 -6.45 -10.16 12.73
C LEU A 132 -7.28 -8.90 12.88
N ALA A 133 -7.58 -8.24 11.77
CA ALA A 133 -8.32 -6.99 11.78
C ALA A 133 -9.07 -6.77 10.46
N SER A 134 -10.10 -5.94 10.51
CA SER A 134 -10.81 -5.44 9.33
C SER A 134 -10.94 -3.93 9.36
N CYS A 135 -10.96 -3.30 8.19
CA CYS A 135 -11.10 -1.87 8.02
C CYS A 135 -11.97 -1.55 6.82
N ARG A 136 -12.86 -0.56 6.96
CA ARG A 136 -13.52 0.07 5.83
C ARG A 136 -13.04 1.51 5.69
N MET A 137 -11.99 1.68 4.90
CA MET A 137 -11.29 2.97 4.75
C MET A 137 -12.15 4.03 4.06
N TYR A 138 -12.96 3.62 3.08
CA TYR A 138 -13.79 4.51 2.25
C TYR A 138 -15.22 3.99 2.15
N GLU A 139 -16.17 4.91 2.05
CA GLU A 139 -17.60 4.63 1.90
C GLU A 139 -18.18 5.21 0.62
N SER A 140 -17.35 5.83 -0.22
CA SER A 140 -17.79 6.46 -1.47
C SER A 140 -16.67 6.57 -2.50
N THR A 141 -17.06 6.62 -3.77
CA THR A 141 -16.17 6.87 -4.92
C THR A 141 -15.31 8.13 -4.73
N ALA A 142 -15.93 9.23 -4.28
CA ALA A 142 -15.20 10.48 -4.01
C ALA A 142 -14.19 10.33 -2.85
N GLY A 143 -14.52 9.53 -1.84
CA GLY A 143 -13.63 9.19 -0.73
C GLY A 143 -12.39 8.45 -1.20
N VAL A 144 -12.57 7.43 -2.05
CA VAL A 144 -11.46 6.66 -2.64
C VAL A 144 -10.54 7.56 -3.46
N ILE A 145 -11.08 8.36 -4.37
CA ILE A 145 -10.28 9.27 -5.21
C ILE A 145 -9.47 10.24 -4.33
N ARG A 146 -10.12 10.90 -3.37
CA ARG A 146 -9.45 11.82 -2.44
C ARG A 146 -8.34 11.12 -1.62
N GLY A 147 -8.59 9.90 -1.17
CA GLY A 147 -7.61 9.12 -0.42
C GLY A 147 -6.39 8.73 -1.24
N VAL A 148 -6.60 8.30 -2.51
CA VAL A 148 -5.51 8.00 -3.43
C VAL A 148 -4.68 9.27 -3.71
N LEU A 149 -5.33 10.38 -4.05
CA LEU A 149 -4.64 11.65 -4.33
C LEU A 149 -3.87 12.18 -3.10
N LYS A 150 -4.45 12.07 -1.89
CA LYS A 150 -3.79 12.49 -0.64
C LYS A 150 -2.46 11.80 -0.42
N ASN A 151 -2.41 10.49 -0.63
CA ASN A 151 -1.23 9.67 -0.31
C ASN A 151 -0.23 9.57 -1.48
N ALA A 152 -0.64 9.98 -2.67
CA ALA A 152 0.10 9.76 -3.92
C ALA A 152 1.50 10.37 -3.91
N HIS A 153 1.64 11.63 -3.48
CA HIS A 153 2.90 12.38 -3.57
C HIS A 153 4.01 11.77 -2.69
N GLU A 154 3.68 11.39 -1.46
CA GLU A 154 4.63 10.73 -0.56
C GLU A 154 4.92 9.27 -0.98
N GLY A 155 4.06 8.69 -1.82
CA GLY A 155 4.22 7.38 -2.46
C GLY A 155 4.93 7.47 -3.81
N ILE A 156 4.17 7.27 -4.88
CA ILE A 156 4.69 7.10 -6.26
C ILE A 156 4.69 8.43 -7.05
N ALA A 157 3.79 9.37 -6.72
CA ALA A 157 3.57 10.60 -7.49
C ALA A 157 4.63 11.68 -7.19
N ASN A 158 5.91 11.34 -7.29
CA ASN A 158 7.02 12.27 -7.15
C ASN A 158 7.97 12.16 -8.36
N ALA A 159 8.82 13.16 -8.58
CA ALA A 159 9.67 13.26 -9.77
C ALA A 159 10.58 12.06 -10.02
N ARG A 160 10.94 11.29 -8.99
CA ARG A 160 11.84 10.13 -9.12
C ARG A 160 11.09 8.85 -9.48
N LEU A 161 9.85 8.70 -9.01
CA LEU A 161 9.13 7.41 -9.07
C LEU A 161 7.99 7.40 -10.07
N ILE A 162 7.40 8.57 -10.41
CA ILE A 162 6.19 8.63 -11.24
C ILE A 162 6.40 7.97 -12.61
N LEU A 163 7.50 8.28 -13.31
CA LEU A 163 7.77 7.71 -14.63
C LEU A 163 8.13 6.22 -14.56
N PRO A 164 9.11 5.76 -13.74
CA PRO A 164 9.40 4.34 -13.60
C PRO A 164 8.19 3.49 -13.24
N PHE A 165 7.38 3.91 -12.25
CA PHE A 165 6.20 3.16 -11.86
C PHE A 165 5.10 3.20 -12.93
N SER A 166 4.94 4.31 -13.67
CA SER A 166 4.01 4.34 -14.81
C SER A 166 4.40 3.31 -15.87
N VAL A 167 5.67 3.25 -16.24
CA VAL A 167 6.19 2.28 -17.23
C VAL A 167 5.97 0.84 -16.73
N LEU A 168 6.32 0.55 -15.48
CA LEU A 168 6.18 -0.78 -14.90
C LEU A 168 4.71 -1.22 -14.81
N LEU A 169 3.83 -0.35 -14.29
CA LEU A 169 2.42 -0.67 -14.09
C LEU A 169 1.67 -0.77 -15.43
N LEU A 170 1.83 0.21 -16.32
CA LEU A 170 1.17 0.20 -17.63
C LEU A 170 1.75 -0.89 -18.54
N GLY A 171 3.08 -1.04 -18.55
CA GLY A 171 3.76 -2.07 -19.32
C GLY A 171 3.41 -3.49 -18.87
N GLY A 172 3.31 -3.71 -17.56
CA GLY A 172 2.98 -5.02 -17.01
C GLY A 172 1.50 -5.40 -17.07
N SER A 173 0.59 -4.43 -16.92
CA SER A 173 -0.84 -4.76 -16.76
C SER A 173 -1.74 -4.24 -17.88
N VAL A 174 -1.39 -3.15 -18.56
CA VAL A 174 -2.24 -2.53 -19.59
C VAL A 174 -1.76 -2.90 -21.01
N LEU A 175 -0.46 -2.75 -21.26
CA LEU A 175 0.13 -3.01 -22.58
C LEU A 175 -0.19 -4.42 -23.10
N PRO A 176 -0.10 -5.51 -22.31
CA PRO A 176 -0.44 -6.85 -22.81
C PRO A 176 -1.89 -6.97 -23.26
N VAL A 177 -2.84 -6.27 -22.62
CA VAL A 177 -4.24 -6.26 -23.04
C VAL A 177 -4.40 -5.51 -24.36
N VAL A 178 -3.75 -4.36 -24.50
CA VAL A 178 -3.79 -3.57 -25.74
C VAL A 178 -3.17 -4.37 -26.89
N THR A 179 -2.01 -4.98 -26.67
CA THR A 179 -1.34 -5.80 -27.72
C THR A 179 -2.16 -7.05 -28.07
N LEU A 180 -2.89 -7.63 -27.11
CA LEU A 180 -3.81 -8.74 -27.39
C LEU A 180 -4.95 -8.29 -28.33
N VAL A 181 -5.56 -7.15 -28.05
CA VAL A 181 -6.62 -6.61 -28.95
C VAL A 181 -6.07 -6.34 -30.36
N VAL A 182 -4.90 -5.68 -30.44
CA VAL A 182 -4.25 -5.40 -31.72
C VAL A 182 -3.91 -6.70 -32.47
N SER A 183 -3.40 -7.71 -31.78
CA SER A 183 -3.05 -9.00 -32.43
C SER A 183 -4.25 -9.74 -33.00
N VAL A 184 -5.42 -9.63 -32.34
CA VAL A 184 -6.68 -10.16 -32.87
C VAL A 184 -7.11 -9.39 -34.13
N LEU A 185 -7.04 -8.06 -34.11
CA LEU A 185 -7.42 -7.23 -35.26
C LEU A 185 -6.49 -7.38 -36.48
N THR A 186 -5.21 -7.72 -36.22
CA THR A 186 -4.19 -7.92 -37.25
C THR A 186 -3.97 -9.40 -37.61
N GLU A 187 -4.76 -10.29 -37.03
CA GLU A 187 -4.66 -11.77 -37.22
C GLU A 187 -3.24 -12.32 -36.95
N ASN A 188 -2.48 -11.65 -36.05
CA ASN A 188 -1.12 -12.07 -35.73
C ASN A 188 -1.10 -13.07 -34.56
N PHE A 189 -1.05 -14.36 -34.92
CA PHE A 189 -1.09 -15.46 -33.94
C PHE A 189 0.01 -15.38 -32.88
N TRP A 190 1.26 -15.13 -33.28
CA TRP A 190 2.40 -15.12 -32.35
C TRP A 190 2.35 -13.92 -31.38
N ALA A 191 1.95 -12.76 -31.88
CA ALA A 191 1.72 -11.60 -31.03
C ALA A 191 0.55 -11.85 -30.05
N GLY A 192 -0.51 -12.53 -30.51
CA GLY A 192 -1.63 -12.94 -29.66
C GLY A 192 -1.18 -13.87 -28.52
N LEU A 193 -0.44 -14.91 -28.85
CA LEU A 193 0.07 -15.86 -27.85
C LEU A 193 0.98 -15.18 -26.82
N ALA A 194 1.91 -14.35 -27.27
CA ALA A 194 2.78 -13.58 -26.36
C ALA A 194 1.97 -12.63 -25.45
N SER A 195 0.93 -12.00 -26.02
CA SER A 195 0.06 -11.09 -25.27
C SER A 195 -0.78 -11.82 -24.22
N ILE A 196 -1.29 -13.01 -24.51
CA ILE A 196 -1.99 -13.86 -23.52
C ILE A 196 -1.07 -14.16 -22.33
N VAL A 197 0.18 -14.58 -22.60
CA VAL A 197 1.17 -14.82 -21.54
C VAL A 197 1.40 -13.55 -20.73
N GLY A 198 1.57 -12.41 -21.40
CA GLY A 198 1.71 -11.11 -20.76
C GLY A 198 0.52 -10.73 -19.88
N VAL A 199 -0.71 -10.95 -20.33
CA VAL A 199 -1.93 -10.72 -19.54
C VAL A 199 -1.95 -11.61 -18.30
N VAL A 200 -1.68 -12.91 -18.44
CA VAL A 200 -1.64 -13.83 -17.30
C VAL A 200 -0.61 -13.40 -16.27
N LEU A 201 0.62 -13.12 -16.70
CA LEU A 201 1.70 -12.69 -15.81
C LEU A 201 1.41 -11.32 -15.16
N GLY A 202 0.85 -10.37 -15.90
CA GLY A 202 0.51 -9.05 -15.40
C GLY A 202 -0.64 -9.06 -14.38
N HIS A 203 -1.59 -10.01 -14.50
CA HIS A 203 -2.69 -10.18 -13.55
C HIS A 203 -2.33 -11.05 -12.35
N LEU A 204 -1.23 -11.82 -12.41
CA LEU A 204 -0.84 -12.77 -11.37
C LEU A 204 -0.67 -12.11 -9.98
N PRO A 205 0.04 -10.99 -9.81
CA PRO A 205 0.15 -10.33 -8.50
C PRO A 205 -1.22 -9.91 -7.95
N ARG A 206 -2.12 -9.46 -8.81
CA ARG A 206 -3.47 -9.06 -8.44
C ARG A 206 -4.31 -10.26 -8.01
N MET A 207 -4.21 -11.37 -8.74
CA MET A 207 -4.92 -12.61 -8.44
C MET A 207 -4.43 -13.19 -7.10
N LEU A 208 -3.12 -13.28 -6.90
CA LEU A 208 -2.53 -13.76 -5.65
C LEU A 208 -2.95 -12.88 -4.47
N SER A 209 -2.92 -11.54 -4.63
CA SER A 209 -3.39 -10.63 -3.58
C SER A 209 -4.89 -10.80 -3.30
N ALA A 210 -5.71 -11.06 -4.32
CA ALA A 210 -7.14 -11.26 -4.14
C ALA A 210 -7.45 -12.53 -3.33
N ILE A 211 -6.71 -13.61 -3.59
CA ILE A 211 -6.83 -14.86 -2.81
C ILE A 211 -6.34 -14.63 -1.37
N GLN A 212 -5.13 -14.10 -1.20
CA GLN A 212 -4.49 -13.94 0.11
C GLN A 212 -5.27 -12.99 1.02
N PHE A 213 -5.69 -11.83 0.50
CA PHE A 213 -6.35 -10.77 1.28
C PHE A 213 -7.88 -10.76 1.12
N ARG A 214 -8.48 -11.84 0.60
CA ARG A 214 -9.93 -12.01 0.43
C ARG A 214 -10.57 -10.85 -0.33
N GLN A 215 -9.96 -10.41 -1.42
CA GLN A 215 -10.44 -9.29 -2.22
C GLN A 215 -11.42 -9.75 -3.30
N SER A 216 -12.18 -8.79 -3.83
CA SER A 216 -13.18 -9.07 -4.88
C SER A 216 -12.54 -9.52 -6.19
N ILE A 217 -13.06 -10.60 -6.77
CA ILE A 217 -12.69 -11.08 -8.12
C ILE A 217 -12.99 -10.03 -9.19
N PHE A 218 -13.98 -9.18 -8.98
CA PHE A 218 -14.29 -8.05 -9.87
C PHE A 218 -13.08 -7.14 -10.08
N GLY A 219 -12.31 -6.87 -9.02
CA GLY A 219 -11.07 -6.10 -9.13
C GLY A 219 -9.95 -6.84 -9.87
N VAL A 220 -9.97 -8.18 -9.93
CA VAL A 220 -9.01 -8.98 -10.73
C VAL A 220 -9.36 -8.88 -12.21
N VAL A 221 -10.61 -9.10 -12.57
CA VAL A 221 -11.08 -9.03 -13.97
C VAL A 221 -10.80 -7.67 -14.59
N PHE A 222 -11.04 -6.60 -13.86
CA PHE A 222 -10.83 -5.21 -14.32
C PHE A 222 -9.48 -4.63 -13.93
N HIS A 223 -8.49 -5.48 -13.63
CA HIS A 223 -7.18 -5.02 -13.13
C HIS A 223 -6.48 -4.02 -14.06
N SER A 224 -6.49 -4.25 -15.36
CA SER A 224 -5.86 -3.34 -16.33
C SER A 224 -6.49 -1.95 -16.32
N LEU A 225 -7.84 -1.87 -16.25
CA LEU A 225 -8.56 -0.60 -16.13
C LEU A 225 -8.30 0.07 -14.77
N ALA A 226 -8.28 -0.71 -13.70
CA ALA A 226 -7.94 -0.22 -12.37
C ALA A 226 -6.52 0.35 -12.33
N THR A 227 -5.55 -0.33 -12.97
CA THR A 227 -4.17 0.13 -13.09
C THR A 227 -4.07 1.43 -13.89
N LEU A 228 -4.76 1.50 -15.04
CA LEU A 228 -4.81 2.72 -15.84
C LEU A 228 -5.35 3.90 -15.03
N LEU A 229 -6.49 3.72 -14.37
CA LEU A 229 -7.09 4.75 -13.52
C LEU A 229 -6.16 5.13 -12.35
N PHE A 230 -5.54 4.14 -11.70
CA PHE A 230 -4.59 4.39 -10.62
C PHE A 230 -3.42 5.26 -11.08
N VAL A 231 -2.81 4.92 -12.23
CA VAL A 231 -1.70 5.70 -12.80
C VAL A 231 -2.15 7.10 -13.19
N MET A 232 -3.33 7.26 -13.79
CA MET A 232 -3.91 8.59 -14.07
C MET A 232 -4.04 9.43 -12.81
N LEU A 233 -4.54 8.88 -11.71
CA LEU A 233 -4.65 9.58 -10.43
C LEU A 233 -3.28 9.95 -9.86
N GLN A 234 -2.24 9.11 -10.04
CA GLN A 234 -0.88 9.48 -9.64
C GLN A 234 -0.38 10.70 -10.43
N TRP A 235 -0.61 10.74 -11.74
CA TRP A 235 -0.24 11.91 -12.56
C TRP A 235 -1.03 13.16 -12.20
N VAL A 236 -2.33 13.04 -11.92
CA VAL A 236 -3.16 14.15 -11.41
C VAL A 236 -2.57 14.70 -10.12
N ALA A 237 -2.23 13.84 -9.16
CA ALA A 237 -1.62 14.26 -7.90
C ALA A 237 -0.25 14.93 -8.10
N PHE A 238 0.58 14.39 -9.00
CA PHE A 238 1.89 14.95 -9.33
C PHE A 238 1.76 16.36 -9.91
N VAL A 239 0.87 16.57 -10.88
CA VAL A 239 0.62 17.88 -11.50
C VAL A 239 0.03 18.85 -10.49
N MET A 240 -0.94 18.43 -9.67
CA MET A 240 -1.50 19.27 -8.61
C MET A 240 -0.42 19.75 -7.65
N HIS A 241 0.46 18.85 -7.20
CA HIS A 241 1.56 19.21 -6.31
C HIS A 241 2.55 20.18 -6.98
N ALA A 242 2.92 19.94 -8.25
CA ALA A 242 3.79 20.83 -9.02
C ALA A 242 3.20 22.25 -9.21
N MET A 243 1.86 22.37 -9.20
CA MET A 243 1.15 23.64 -9.21
C MET A 243 0.94 24.27 -7.81
N GLY A 244 1.54 23.71 -6.76
CA GLY A 244 1.35 24.16 -5.38
C GLY A 244 -0.05 23.90 -4.80
N ARG A 245 -0.82 22.99 -5.43
CA ARG A 245 -2.16 22.60 -4.96
C ARG A 245 -2.07 21.29 -4.18
N SER A 246 -2.58 21.28 -2.96
CA SER A 246 -2.69 20.06 -2.15
C SER A 246 -4.16 19.66 -1.96
N VAL A 247 -4.41 18.36 -1.84
CA VAL A 247 -5.74 17.87 -1.49
C VAL A 247 -5.99 18.13 -0.01
N ALA A 248 -7.02 18.93 0.30
CA ALA A 248 -7.43 19.17 1.68
C ALA A 248 -7.95 17.86 2.31
N TRP A 249 -7.51 17.56 3.54
CA TRP A 249 -7.95 16.40 4.28
C TRP A 249 -8.31 16.78 5.72
N ARG A 250 -9.56 16.58 6.13
CA ARG A 250 -10.08 16.89 7.48
C ARG A 250 -9.67 18.28 7.98
N GLY A 251 -9.76 19.29 7.11
CA GLY A 251 -9.45 20.68 7.44
C GLY A 251 -7.95 21.04 7.48
N ARG A 252 -7.05 20.13 7.15
CA ARG A 252 -5.61 20.43 7.04
C ARG A 252 -5.23 20.62 5.56
N THR A 253 -4.75 21.81 5.21
CA THR A 253 -4.06 22.10 3.95
C THR A 253 -2.56 22.16 4.21
N GLU A 254 -1.75 21.74 3.25
CA GLU A 254 -0.30 22.04 3.28
C GLU A 254 -0.12 23.54 3.08
N THR A 255 0.55 24.19 4.02
CA THR A 255 1.12 25.52 3.84
C THR A 255 2.56 25.37 3.37
#